data_145b5402d7790d8905a3064038554a58
#
_entry.id   145b5402d7790d8905a3064038554a58
#
_cell.length_a   1.000
_cell.length_b   1.000
_cell.length_c   1.000
_cell.angle_alpha   90.00
_cell.angle_beta   90.00
_cell.angle_gamma   90.00
#
_symmetry.space_group_name_H-M   'P 1'
#
loop_
_entity.id
_entity.type
_entity.pdbx_description
1 polymer ?
#
loop_
_entity_poly.entity_id
_entity_poly.type
_entity_poly.pdbx_seq_one_letter_code
_entity_poly.pdbx_strand_id
1 'polypeptide(L)'
;LHEADARRLFDKARSLWLSLYLQGEYAGGKKPVTIGGKSYLPLADWGYLNNINSAEALIRYMGHYFAAEYAGQLIHEAVTDRRLVEYNGTLYIADDKIADNALYGGYSLKEIRKAGEGKYVLVVEIWKAAAGDKKYTYSAKEEIFFPVEKNAAGEFVFTAFPYWDTAR
;
A
#
# COMPACT_ATOMS: atom_id res chain seq x y z
N LEU A 1 -12.83 -4.37 -16.68
CA LEU A 1 -12.77 -3.83 -15.31
C LEU A 1 -13.73 -2.66 -15.21
N HIS A 2 -14.78 -2.79 -14.38
CA HIS A 2 -15.76 -1.73 -14.15
C HIS A 2 -15.23 -0.71 -13.14
N GLU A 3 -15.76 0.52 -13.20
CA GLU A 3 -15.28 1.62 -12.34
C GLU A 3 -15.40 1.30 -10.84
N ALA A 4 -16.55 0.75 -10.41
CA ALA A 4 -16.75 0.40 -9.01
C ALA A 4 -15.75 -0.67 -8.50
N ASP A 5 -15.42 -1.65 -9.36
CA ASP A 5 -14.43 -2.69 -9.04
C ASP A 5 -13.02 -2.11 -9.02
N ALA A 6 -12.70 -1.20 -9.95
CA ALA A 6 -11.40 -0.54 -9.99
C ALA A 6 -11.18 0.34 -8.74
N ARG A 7 -12.19 1.11 -8.31
CA ARG A 7 -12.13 1.89 -7.08
C ARG A 7 -11.90 1.01 -5.86
N ARG A 8 -12.69 -0.06 -5.72
CA ARG A 8 -12.56 -0.99 -4.60
C ARG A 8 -11.19 -1.68 -4.59
N LEU A 9 -10.69 -2.09 -5.76
CA LEU A 9 -9.36 -2.68 -5.90
C LEU A 9 -8.28 -1.68 -5.45
N PHE A 10 -8.35 -0.44 -5.94
CA PHE A 10 -7.40 0.61 -5.58
C PHE A 10 -7.41 0.92 -4.08
N ASP A 11 -8.58 1.11 -3.48
CA ASP A 11 -8.71 1.44 -2.06
C ASP A 11 -8.17 0.32 -1.16
N LYS A 12 -8.44 -0.94 -1.51
CA LYS A 12 -7.91 -2.10 -0.77
C LYS A 12 -6.39 -2.25 -0.92
N ALA A 13 -5.88 -2.15 -2.14
CA ALA A 13 -4.44 -2.19 -2.40
C ALA A 13 -3.72 -1.04 -1.69
N ARG A 14 -4.29 0.16 -1.73
CA ARG A 14 -3.77 1.33 -1.02
C ARG A 14 -3.71 1.11 0.49
N SER A 15 -4.80 0.65 1.09
CA SER A 15 -4.85 0.38 2.53
C SER A 15 -3.80 -0.64 2.95
N LEU A 16 -3.66 -1.71 2.18
CA LEU A 16 -2.67 -2.75 2.42
C LEU A 16 -1.24 -2.23 2.26
N TRP A 17 -0.98 -1.47 1.20
CA TRP A 17 0.33 -0.85 0.97
C TRP A 17 0.70 0.11 2.10
N LEU A 18 -0.23 0.96 2.55
CA LEU A 18 -0.01 1.91 3.64
C LEU A 18 0.25 1.21 4.97
N SER A 19 -0.36 0.05 5.24
CA SER A 19 -0.11 -0.69 6.49
C SER A 19 1.35 -1.11 6.66
N LEU A 20 2.08 -1.33 5.55
CA LEU A 20 3.51 -1.63 5.57
C LEU A 20 4.38 -0.43 6.02
N TYR A 21 3.81 0.76 6.04
CA TYR A 21 4.45 2.01 6.42
C TYR A 21 3.81 2.67 7.65
N LEU A 22 2.98 1.93 8.40
CA LEU A 22 2.20 2.43 9.54
C LEU A 22 1.31 3.65 9.21
N GLN A 23 0.93 3.77 7.95
CA GLN A 23 -0.05 4.77 7.54
C GLN A 23 -1.44 4.14 7.47
N GLY A 24 -2.48 4.91 7.77
CA GLY A 24 -3.84 4.42 7.86
C GLY A 24 -4.26 4.09 9.29
N GLU A 25 -5.46 3.51 9.42
CA GLU A 25 -6.05 3.20 10.71
C GLU A 25 -5.39 1.97 11.35
N TYR A 26 -4.62 2.20 12.39
CA TYR A 26 -4.14 1.15 13.27
C TYR A 26 -5.16 0.95 14.41
N ALA A 27 -5.81 -0.20 14.42
CA ALA A 27 -6.87 -0.51 15.38
C ALA A 27 -6.33 -1.05 16.72
N GLY A 28 -5.02 -1.29 16.84
CA GLY A 28 -4.41 -1.94 17.98
C GLY A 28 -4.09 -0.98 19.13
N GLY A 29 -4.50 -1.34 20.33
CA GLY A 29 -4.08 -0.70 21.57
C GLY A 29 -2.91 -1.39 22.27
N LYS A 30 -2.20 -2.32 21.60
CA LYS A 30 -1.12 -3.09 22.20
C LYS A 30 0.16 -2.27 22.31
N LYS A 31 0.90 -2.52 23.38
CA LYS A 31 2.21 -1.90 23.58
C LYS A 31 3.21 -2.44 22.56
N PRO A 32 4.09 -1.59 22.01
CA PRO A 32 5.20 -2.04 21.19
C PRO A 32 6.08 -3.06 21.92
N VAL A 33 6.68 -3.95 21.15
CA VAL A 33 7.71 -4.89 21.62
C VAL A 33 9.06 -4.50 21.07
N THR A 34 10.12 -4.73 21.84
CA THR A 34 11.50 -4.48 21.40
C THR A 34 12.11 -5.77 20.86
N ILE A 35 12.53 -5.75 19.60
CA ILE A 35 13.22 -6.86 18.94
C ILE A 35 14.52 -6.34 18.33
N GLY A 36 15.65 -6.87 18.78
CA GLY A 36 16.95 -6.43 18.28
C GLY A 36 17.21 -4.92 18.47
N GLY A 37 16.73 -4.34 19.56
CA GLY A 37 16.91 -2.92 19.89
C GLY A 37 15.98 -1.96 19.15
N LYS A 38 15.04 -2.47 18.36
CA LYS A 38 14.04 -1.68 17.62
C LYS A 38 12.64 -1.98 18.12
N SER A 39 11.74 -0.98 18.11
CA SER A 39 10.34 -1.09 18.50
C SER A 39 9.48 -1.59 17.36
N TYR A 40 8.57 -2.51 17.66
CA TYR A 40 7.68 -3.15 16.69
C TYR A 40 6.26 -3.30 17.22
N LEU A 41 5.30 -3.31 16.31
CA LEU A 41 3.88 -3.58 16.57
C LEU A 41 3.45 -4.86 15.85
N PRO A 42 2.57 -5.70 16.43
CA PRO A 42 2.03 -6.86 15.73
C PRO A 42 1.24 -6.43 14.49
N LEU A 43 1.56 -6.98 13.33
CA LEU A 43 0.81 -6.69 12.09
C LEU A 43 -0.65 -7.15 12.20
N ALA A 44 -0.92 -8.22 12.94
CA ALA A 44 -2.26 -8.74 13.18
C ALA A 44 -3.21 -7.76 13.90
N ASP A 45 -2.70 -6.69 14.49
CA ASP A 45 -3.51 -5.65 15.11
C ASP A 45 -4.22 -4.76 14.06
N TRP A 46 -3.82 -4.79 12.78
CA TRP A 46 -4.67 -4.34 11.68
C TRP A 46 -5.77 -5.39 11.47
N GLY A 47 -7.02 -5.05 11.73
CA GLY A 47 -8.13 -5.99 11.81
C GLY A 47 -8.28 -6.96 10.64
N TYR A 48 -8.02 -6.51 9.41
CA TYR A 48 -8.06 -7.36 8.21
C TYR A 48 -6.80 -8.23 8.01
N LEU A 49 -5.77 -8.06 8.83
CA LEU A 49 -4.53 -8.83 8.81
C LEU A 49 -4.40 -9.74 10.06
N ASN A 50 -5.46 -9.94 10.83
CA ASN A 50 -5.43 -10.62 12.12
C ASN A 50 -4.98 -12.10 12.06
N ASN A 51 -5.08 -12.75 10.91
CA ASN A 51 -4.65 -14.14 10.71
C ASN A 51 -3.30 -14.26 9.99
N ILE A 52 -2.59 -13.15 9.77
CA ILE A 52 -1.34 -13.09 9.01
C ILE A 52 -0.17 -13.09 10.01
N ASN A 53 0.50 -14.23 10.15
CA ASN A 53 1.57 -14.44 11.16
C ASN A 53 2.97 -14.65 10.55
N SER A 54 3.08 -14.64 9.22
CA SER A 54 4.35 -14.83 8.52
C SER A 54 4.44 -13.94 7.27
N ALA A 55 5.66 -13.67 6.82
CA ALA A 55 5.90 -12.96 5.58
C ALA A 55 5.31 -13.72 4.38
N GLU A 56 5.41 -15.04 4.37
CA GLU A 56 4.81 -15.88 3.33
C GLU A 56 3.28 -15.77 3.29
N ALA A 57 2.62 -15.79 4.45
CA ALA A 57 1.18 -15.59 4.53
C ALA A 57 0.76 -14.20 4.06
N LEU A 58 1.57 -13.17 4.36
CA LEU A 58 1.35 -11.81 3.89
C LEU A 58 1.48 -11.71 2.36
N ILE A 59 2.50 -12.32 1.77
CA ILE A 59 2.67 -12.38 0.31
C ILE A 59 1.44 -13.03 -0.35
N ARG A 60 0.96 -14.16 0.18
CA ARG A 60 -0.26 -14.81 -0.36
C ARG A 60 -1.48 -13.91 -0.27
N TYR A 61 -1.67 -13.24 0.85
CA TYR A 61 -2.78 -12.29 1.02
C TYR A 61 -2.66 -11.10 0.05
N MET A 62 -1.48 -10.54 -0.08
CA MET A 62 -1.20 -9.45 -1.03
C MET A 62 -1.47 -9.86 -2.48
N GLY A 63 -1.33 -11.14 -2.82
CA GLY A 63 -1.59 -11.67 -4.15
C GLY A 63 -3.01 -11.49 -4.67
N HIS A 64 -3.98 -11.17 -3.80
CA HIS A 64 -5.33 -10.76 -4.21
C HIS A 64 -5.40 -9.32 -4.75
N TYR A 65 -4.36 -8.50 -4.53
CA TYR A 65 -4.34 -7.09 -4.93
C TYR A 65 -3.12 -6.71 -5.76
N PHE A 66 -2.03 -7.46 -5.61
CA PHE A 66 -0.76 -7.24 -6.30
C PHE A 66 -0.31 -8.49 -7.03
N ALA A 67 0.33 -8.32 -8.18
CA ALA A 67 0.97 -9.44 -8.86
C ALA A 67 1.98 -10.14 -7.92
N ALA A 68 2.07 -11.46 -7.98
CA ALA A 68 2.86 -12.25 -7.03
C ALA A 68 4.33 -11.80 -6.96
N GLU A 69 4.93 -11.48 -8.11
CA GLU A 69 6.29 -10.98 -8.19
C GLU A 69 6.45 -9.63 -7.47
N TYR A 70 5.49 -8.72 -7.71
CA TYR A 70 5.52 -7.39 -7.06
C TYR A 70 5.27 -7.48 -5.55
N ALA A 71 4.32 -8.32 -5.11
CA ALA A 71 4.09 -8.58 -3.69
C ALA A 71 5.34 -9.16 -3.01
N GLY A 72 5.99 -10.13 -3.64
CA GLY A 72 7.23 -10.73 -3.16
C GLY A 72 8.35 -9.69 -3.02
N GLN A 73 8.51 -8.80 -4.00
CA GLN A 73 9.49 -7.72 -3.96
C GLN A 73 9.22 -6.75 -2.81
N LEU A 74 7.98 -6.28 -2.64
CA LEU A 74 7.61 -5.37 -1.54
C LEU A 74 7.94 -5.96 -0.17
N ILE A 75 7.60 -7.23 0.04
CA ILE A 75 7.86 -7.90 1.32
C ILE A 75 9.35 -8.17 1.52
N HIS A 76 10.07 -8.57 0.47
CA HIS A 76 11.52 -8.74 0.55
C HIS A 76 12.23 -7.43 0.94
N GLU A 77 11.85 -6.31 0.34
CA GLU A 77 12.37 -4.99 0.71
C GLU A 77 12.05 -4.65 2.17
N ALA A 78 10.80 -4.86 2.60
CA ALA A 78 10.38 -4.59 3.97
C ALA A 78 11.12 -5.43 5.01
N VAL A 79 11.42 -6.70 4.70
CA VAL A 79 12.21 -7.58 5.56
C VAL A 79 13.69 -7.15 5.58
N THR A 80 14.26 -6.84 4.42
CA THR A 80 15.65 -6.37 4.29
C THR A 80 15.87 -5.08 5.06
N ASP A 81 14.93 -4.15 4.98
CA ASP A 81 14.96 -2.88 5.70
C ASP A 81 14.55 -3.00 7.18
N ARG A 82 14.30 -4.22 7.65
CA ARG A 82 13.83 -4.51 9.01
C ARG A 82 12.55 -3.77 9.39
N ARG A 83 11.70 -3.50 8.42
CA ARG A 83 10.34 -3.01 8.66
C ARG A 83 9.38 -4.13 9.03
N LEU A 84 9.59 -5.33 8.49
CA LEU A 84 8.88 -6.55 8.85
C LEU A 84 9.82 -7.55 9.48
N VAL A 85 9.38 -8.17 10.58
CA VAL A 85 10.14 -9.19 11.31
C VAL A 85 9.20 -10.28 11.78
N GLU A 86 9.56 -11.54 11.52
CA GLU A 86 8.93 -12.68 12.17
C GLU A 86 9.65 -12.98 13.49
N TYR A 87 8.88 -13.04 14.56
CA TYR A 87 9.42 -13.34 15.89
C TYR A 87 8.42 -14.12 16.71
N ASN A 88 8.83 -15.27 17.24
CA ASN A 88 7.96 -16.16 18.05
C ASN A 88 6.60 -16.45 17.40
N GLY A 89 6.56 -16.76 16.12
CA GLY A 89 5.33 -17.11 15.39
C GLY A 89 4.39 -15.94 15.13
N THR A 90 4.84 -14.71 15.28
CA THR A 90 4.09 -13.49 15.01
C THR A 90 4.85 -12.62 14.02
N LEU A 91 4.12 -12.00 13.10
CA LEU A 91 4.69 -11.01 12.17
C LEU A 91 4.52 -9.61 12.76
N TYR A 92 5.63 -8.89 12.86
CA TYR A 92 5.69 -7.54 13.41
C TYR A 92 6.08 -6.52 12.35
N ILE A 93 5.54 -5.30 12.49
CA ILE A 93 5.95 -4.14 11.70
C ILE A 93 6.66 -3.11 12.59
N ALA A 94 7.69 -2.47 12.04
CA ALA A 94 8.45 -1.45 12.77
C ALA A 94 7.53 -0.29 13.22
N ASP A 95 7.68 0.12 14.48
CA ASP A 95 6.96 1.24 15.09
C ASP A 95 7.66 2.56 14.75
N ASP A 96 7.79 2.83 13.47
CA ASP A 96 8.37 4.06 12.90
C ASP A 96 7.50 4.51 11.71
N LYS A 97 6.40 5.19 12.01
CA LYS A 97 5.50 5.71 10.98
C LYS A 97 6.27 6.57 9.96
N ILE A 98 6.15 6.23 8.69
CA ILE A 98 6.60 7.10 7.61
C ILE A 98 5.60 8.25 7.49
N ALA A 99 6.10 9.48 7.56
CA ALA A 99 5.27 10.66 7.48
C ALA A 99 4.53 10.75 6.14
N ASP A 100 3.31 11.27 6.18
CA ASP A 100 2.56 11.64 5.00
C ASP A 100 3.30 12.75 4.25
N ASN A 101 3.22 12.76 2.94
CA ASN A 101 3.80 13.82 2.14
C ASN A 101 2.81 15.01 2.08
N ALA A 102 3.07 16.04 2.88
CA ALA A 102 2.22 17.22 2.99
C ALA A 102 2.05 18.01 1.66
N LEU A 103 2.89 17.72 0.66
CA LEU A 103 2.73 18.31 -0.69
C LEU A 103 1.53 17.75 -1.45
N TYR A 104 0.97 16.62 -1.02
CA TYR A 104 -0.15 15.98 -1.68
C TYR A 104 -1.42 16.11 -0.83
N GLY A 105 -2.54 16.34 -1.53
CA GLY A 105 -3.88 16.38 -0.95
C GLY A 105 -4.70 15.14 -1.34
N GLY A 106 -5.94 15.35 -1.72
CA GLY A 106 -6.83 14.28 -2.15
C GLY A 106 -6.48 13.65 -3.50
N TYR A 107 -7.13 12.56 -3.81
CA TYR A 107 -7.01 11.85 -5.08
C TYR A 107 -8.39 11.43 -5.60
N SER A 108 -8.47 11.15 -6.91
CA SER A 108 -9.63 10.54 -7.53
C SER A 108 -9.22 9.62 -8.68
N LEU A 109 -9.96 8.53 -8.86
CA LEU A 109 -9.85 7.72 -10.07
C LEU A 109 -10.45 8.52 -11.22
N LYS A 110 -9.62 8.93 -12.17
CA LYS A 110 -10.00 9.76 -13.31
C LYS A 110 -10.46 8.91 -14.50
N GLU A 111 -9.75 7.85 -14.80
CA GLU A 111 -9.95 7.06 -16.00
C GLU A 111 -9.46 5.62 -15.81
N ILE A 112 -10.11 4.69 -16.52
CA ILE A 112 -9.64 3.31 -16.67
C ILE A 112 -9.34 3.10 -18.16
N ARG A 113 -8.07 2.97 -18.51
CA ARG A 113 -7.63 2.73 -19.88
C ARG A 113 -7.43 1.25 -20.13
N LYS A 114 -8.03 0.73 -21.18
CA LYS A 114 -7.74 -0.62 -21.63
C LYS A 114 -6.38 -0.63 -22.35
N ALA A 115 -5.46 -1.46 -21.89
CA ALA A 115 -4.11 -1.59 -22.43
C ALA A 115 -3.87 -2.90 -23.20
N GLY A 116 -4.86 -3.79 -23.20
CA GLY A 116 -4.82 -5.08 -23.87
C GLY A 116 -5.86 -6.03 -23.31
N GLU A 117 -5.85 -7.27 -23.73
CA GLU A 117 -6.71 -8.28 -23.14
C GLU A 117 -6.32 -8.52 -21.68
N GLY A 118 -7.29 -8.38 -20.77
CA GLY A 118 -7.03 -8.49 -19.32
C GLY A 118 -6.09 -7.44 -18.73
N LYS A 119 -5.68 -6.41 -19.49
CA LYS A 119 -4.74 -5.38 -19.04
C LYS A 119 -5.38 -4.01 -19.06
N TYR A 120 -5.18 -3.26 -17.98
CA TYR A 120 -5.71 -1.91 -17.78
C TYR A 120 -4.67 -1.01 -17.13
N VAL A 121 -4.87 0.28 -17.27
CA VAL A 121 -4.16 1.30 -16.49
C VAL A 121 -5.20 2.15 -15.78
N LEU A 122 -5.14 2.20 -14.46
CA LEU A 122 -5.92 3.13 -13.67
C LEU A 122 -5.17 4.47 -13.66
N VAL A 123 -5.81 5.52 -14.14
CA VAL A 123 -5.29 6.88 -14.08
C VAL A 123 -5.87 7.54 -12.84
N VAL A 124 -5.02 7.82 -11.88
CA VAL A 124 -5.38 8.49 -10.64
C VAL A 124 -4.89 9.92 -10.70
N GLU A 125 -5.81 10.86 -10.60
CA GLU A 125 -5.50 12.28 -10.47
C GLU A 125 -5.31 12.61 -8.99
N ILE A 126 -4.19 13.22 -8.67
CA ILE A 126 -3.87 13.68 -7.31
C ILE A 126 -3.77 15.20 -7.27
N TRP A 127 -4.20 15.78 -6.18
CA TRP A 127 -4.02 17.18 -5.89
C TRP A 127 -2.71 17.40 -5.18
N LYS A 128 -1.94 18.39 -5.60
CA LYS A 128 -0.69 18.75 -4.93
C LYS A 128 -0.55 20.26 -4.73
N ALA A 129 0.26 20.65 -3.77
CA ALA A 129 0.63 22.04 -3.56
C ALA A 129 1.42 22.54 -4.77
N ALA A 130 1.09 23.73 -5.24
CA ALA A 130 1.86 24.41 -6.27
C ALA A 130 3.24 24.80 -5.71
N ALA A 131 4.25 24.90 -6.59
CA ALA A 131 5.58 25.37 -6.21
C ALA A 131 5.49 26.77 -5.57
N GLY A 132 6.05 26.93 -4.38
CA GLY A 132 6.02 28.17 -3.62
C GLY A 132 4.73 28.45 -2.84
N ASP A 133 3.78 27.54 -2.84
CA ASP A 133 2.54 27.66 -2.06
C ASP A 133 2.81 27.45 -0.56
N LYS A 134 2.75 28.53 0.21
CA LYS A 134 2.98 28.51 1.67
C LYS A 134 1.79 27.97 2.48
N LYS A 135 0.62 27.79 1.84
CA LYS A 135 -0.61 27.38 2.52
C LYS A 135 -1.11 26.00 2.12
N TYR A 136 -0.34 25.25 1.30
CA TYR A 136 -0.75 23.93 0.76
C TYR A 136 -2.17 23.96 0.19
N THR A 137 -2.45 24.93 -0.68
CA THR A 137 -3.78 25.10 -1.28
C THR A 137 -4.16 24.00 -2.27
N TYR A 138 -3.21 23.10 -2.59
CA TYR A 138 -3.41 21.95 -3.49
C TYR A 138 -4.07 22.34 -4.83
N SER A 139 -3.57 23.43 -5.43
CA SER A 139 -4.12 23.97 -6.67
C SER A 139 -3.60 23.29 -7.93
N ALA A 140 -2.51 22.53 -7.83
CA ALA A 140 -1.95 21.77 -8.93
C ALA A 140 -2.53 20.35 -8.97
N LYS A 141 -2.47 19.71 -10.15
CA LYS A 141 -2.89 18.33 -10.37
C LYS A 141 -1.78 17.54 -11.04
N GLU A 142 -1.69 16.27 -10.68
CA GLU A 142 -0.77 15.32 -11.28
C GLU A 142 -1.50 14.01 -11.55
N GLU A 143 -1.16 13.34 -12.63
CA GLU A 143 -1.70 12.01 -12.94
C GLU A 143 -0.66 10.95 -12.66
N ILE A 144 -1.07 9.90 -11.98
CA ILE A 144 -0.26 8.71 -11.74
C ILE A 144 -0.95 7.51 -12.35
N PHE A 145 -0.16 6.63 -12.96
CA PHE A 145 -0.62 5.50 -13.74
C PHE A 145 -0.35 4.20 -12.99
N PHE A 146 -1.40 3.46 -12.70
CA PHE A 146 -1.34 2.18 -11.97
C PHE A 146 -1.69 1.04 -12.92
N PRO A 147 -0.69 0.26 -13.37
CA PRO A 147 -0.94 -0.87 -14.25
C PRO A 147 -1.63 -2.02 -13.50
N VAL A 148 -2.67 -2.55 -14.12
CA VAL A 148 -3.49 -3.65 -13.61
C VAL A 148 -3.59 -4.73 -14.67
N GLU A 149 -3.45 -5.97 -14.26
CA GLU A 149 -3.67 -7.14 -15.13
C GLU A 149 -4.50 -8.21 -14.44
N LYS A 150 -5.08 -9.08 -15.25
CA LYS A 150 -5.81 -10.25 -14.77
C LYS A 150 -4.83 -11.38 -14.52
N ASN A 151 -4.78 -11.87 -13.28
CA ASN A 151 -3.92 -13.00 -12.91
C ASN A 151 -4.50 -14.35 -13.37
N ALA A 152 -3.77 -15.45 -13.15
CA ALA A 152 -4.21 -16.79 -13.53
C ALA A 152 -5.50 -17.24 -12.82
N ALA A 153 -5.80 -16.70 -11.64
CA ALA A 153 -7.05 -16.96 -10.91
C ALA A 153 -8.23 -16.12 -11.43
N GLY A 154 -8.01 -15.24 -12.41
CA GLY A 154 -9.03 -14.35 -12.96
C GLY A 154 -9.27 -13.07 -12.17
N GLU A 155 -8.47 -12.80 -11.15
CA GLU A 155 -8.53 -11.57 -10.35
C GLU A 155 -7.71 -10.45 -11.01
N PHE A 156 -8.17 -9.21 -10.87
CA PHE A 156 -7.40 -8.04 -11.28
C PHE A 156 -6.44 -7.64 -10.16
N VAL A 157 -5.16 -7.48 -10.50
CA VAL A 157 -4.09 -7.17 -9.57
C VAL A 157 -3.18 -6.08 -10.12
N PHE A 158 -2.60 -5.27 -9.24
CA PHE A 158 -1.61 -4.27 -9.64
C PHE A 158 -0.25 -4.92 -9.91
N THR A 159 0.36 -4.63 -11.04
CA THR A 159 1.73 -5.06 -11.37
C THR A 159 2.79 -4.09 -10.89
N ALA A 160 2.39 -2.86 -10.57
CA ALA A 160 3.18 -1.84 -9.88
C ALA A 160 2.22 -0.90 -9.13
N PHE A 161 2.69 -0.32 -8.04
CA PHE A 161 1.89 0.60 -7.23
C PHE A 161 2.72 1.84 -6.86
N PRO A 162 2.88 2.80 -7.79
CA PRO A 162 3.71 3.99 -7.60
C PRO A 162 3.01 5.01 -6.68
N TYR A 163 2.87 4.65 -5.40
CA TYR A 163 2.17 5.48 -4.44
C TYR A 163 2.96 6.76 -4.10
N TRP A 164 2.27 7.88 -4.01
CA TRP A 164 2.85 9.24 -3.97
C TRP A 164 2.95 9.85 -2.58
N ASP A 165 2.13 9.39 -1.64
CA ASP A 165 1.82 10.13 -0.40
C ASP A 165 2.72 9.74 0.78
N THR A 166 3.90 9.20 0.50
CA THR A 166 4.90 8.95 1.55
C THR A 166 6.13 9.83 1.35
N ALA A 167 6.51 10.54 2.39
CA ALA A 167 7.81 11.20 2.45
C ALA A 167 8.89 10.14 2.63
N ARG A 168 9.62 9.84 1.56
CA ARG A 168 10.75 8.90 1.55
C ARG A 168 12.06 9.67 1.47
#